data_c733b7b0e53c686beaffc262d2f12cb6
#
_entry.id   c733b7b0e53c686beaffc262d2f12cb6
#
_cell.length_a   1.000
_cell.length_b   1.000
_cell.length_c   1.000
_cell.angle_alpha   90.00
_cell.angle_beta   90.00
_cell.angle_gamma   90.00
#
_symmetry.space_group_name_H-M   'P 1'
#
loop_
_entity.id
_entity.type
_entity.pdbx_description
1 polymer ?
#
loop_
_entity_poly.entity_id
_entity_poly.type
_entity_poly.pdbx_seq_one_letter_code
_entity_poly.pdbx_strand_id
1 'polypeptide(L)'
;LATDRLRRHGAAPSDGPLITAAHDGRRMTVAAVDTTAAALGLHGGMPLAQAQALVPGLAPLPADPDADAAALRRLAAWCLRYAPLTAPDGMDGIWLDVTGCAHLHGGEMKLLRDLLARLTAQGIATHAAVADTPGAAHAVARCGEAAVAVVPVGETESALAPLPIACLR
;
A
#
# COMPACT_ATOMS: atom_id res chain seq x y z
N LEU A 1 -0.67 1.01 5.20
CA LEU A 1 0.42 1.02 6.19
C LEU A 1 0.03 1.67 7.53
N ALA A 2 -0.62 2.86 7.53
CA ALA A 2 -1.03 3.55 8.75
C ALA A 2 -1.92 2.66 9.65
N THR A 3 -2.97 2.08 9.08
CA THR A 3 -3.89 1.17 9.76
C THR A 3 -3.21 -0.11 10.25
N ASP A 4 -2.32 -0.69 9.44
CA ASP A 4 -1.56 -1.90 9.83
C ASP A 4 -0.61 -1.60 11.00
N ARG A 5 0.01 -0.41 11.00
CA ARG A 5 0.85 0.06 12.11
C ARG A 5 0.04 0.12 13.41
N LEU A 6 -1.12 0.74 13.37
CA LEU A 6 -1.99 0.89 14.55
C LEU A 6 -2.46 -0.47 15.09
N ARG A 7 -2.86 -1.40 14.21
CA ARG A 7 -3.25 -2.76 14.62
C ARG A 7 -2.08 -3.51 15.25
N ARG A 8 -0.90 -3.47 14.66
CA ARG A 8 0.30 -4.16 15.17
C ARG A 8 0.77 -3.64 16.53
N HIS A 9 0.53 -2.37 16.83
CA HIS A 9 0.86 -1.79 18.14
C HIS A 9 -0.27 -1.90 19.17
N GLY A 10 -1.35 -2.61 18.85
CA GLY A 10 -2.50 -2.76 19.74
C GLY A 10 -3.28 -1.46 19.98
N ALA A 11 -3.05 -0.44 19.16
CA ALA A 11 -3.73 0.84 19.27
C ALA A 11 -5.12 0.86 18.61
N ALA A 12 -5.46 -0.22 17.91
CA ALA A 12 -6.75 -0.37 17.23
C ALA A 12 -7.35 -1.75 17.53
N PRO A 13 -8.70 -1.87 17.54
CA PRO A 13 -9.38 -3.16 17.67
C PRO A 13 -8.95 -4.13 16.56
N SER A 14 -8.91 -5.42 16.86
CA SER A 14 -8.62 -6.48 15.87
C SER A 14 -9.71 -6.59 14.80
N ASP A 15 -10.95 -6.28 15.18
CA ASP A 15 -12.14 -6.48 14.38
C ASP A 15 -12.78 -5.16 13.95
N GLY A 16 -13.45 -5.19 12.78
CA GLY A 16 -14.17 -4.05 12.24
C GLY A 16 -13.32 -3.13 11.34
N PRO A 17 -14.01 -2.18 10.65
CA PRO A 17 -13.35 -1.21 9.79
C PRO A 17 -12.52 -0.23 10.60
N LEU A 18 -11.29 0.00 10.16
CA LEU A 18 -10.36 0.94 10.77
C LEU A 18 -10.04 2.09 9.83
N ILE A 19 -10.24 3.32 10.33
CA ILE A 19 -9.80 4.52 9.64
C ILE A 19 -8.96 5.40 10.54
N THR A 20 -8.09 6.20 9.94
CA THR A 20 -7.47 7.35 10.61
C THR A 20 -8.05 8.63 10.03
N ALA A 21 -8.10 9.68 10.83
CA ALA A 21 -8.60 10.99 10.40
C ALA A 21 -7.62 12.10 10.79
N ALA A 22 -7.57 13.11 9.97
CA ALA A 22 -6.79 14.34 10.16
C ALA A 22 -7.60 15.57 9.77
N HIS A 23 -7.19 16.72 10.27
CA HIS A 23 -7.75 18.00 9.86
C HIS A 23 -7.02 18.51 8.59
N ASP A 24 -7.76 18.84 7.53
CA ASP A 24 -7.21 19.34 6.27
C ASP A 24 -7.07 20.88 6.25
N GLY A 25 -7.17 21.53 7.42
CA GLY A 25 -7.21 22.97 7.57
C GLY A 25 -8.63 23.57 7.60
N ARG A 26 -9.62 22.83 7.09
CA ARG A 26 -11.04 23.27 7.05
C ARG A 26 -11.98 22.31 7.76
N ARG A 27 -11.76 21.02 7.64
CA ARG A 27 -12.64 19.97 8.17
C ARG A 27 -11.84 18.71 8.50
N MET A 28 -12.46 17.81 9.26
CA MET A 28 -11.94 16.47 9.48
C MET A 28 -12.15 15.61 8.23
N THR A 29 -11.10 14.98 7.75
CA THR A 29 -11.10 14.07 6.60
C THR A 29 -10.48 12.72 6.97
N VAL A 30 -10.89 11.69 6.28
CA VAL A 30 -10.28 10.37 6.36
C VAL A 30 -8.87 10.45 5.79
N ALA A 31 -7.86 10.09 6.57
CA ALA A 31 -6.46 10.08 6.15
C ALA A 31 -6.05 8.73 5.57
N ALA A 32 -6.44 7.63 6.24
CA ALA A 32 -6.19 6.28 5.75
C ALA A 32 -7.33 5.33 6.12
N VAL A 33 -7.51 4.30 5.33
CA VAL A 33 -8.50 3.23 5.52
C VAL A 33 -7.81 1.87 5.48
N ASP A 34 -8.33 0.90 6.21
CA ASP A 34 -7.93 -0.50 6.02
C ASP A 34 -8.76 -1.18 4.93
N THR A 35 -8.45 -2.43 4.61
CA THR A 35 -9.16 -3.20 3.59
C THR A 35 -10.64 -3.39 3.91
N THR A 36 -11.00 -3.54 5.17
CA THR A 36 -12.39 -3.68 5.62
C THR A 36 -13.17 -2.39 5.41
N ALA A 37 -12.59 -1.25 5.77
CA ALA A 37 -13.19 0.06 5.54
C ALA A 37 -13.31 0.39 4.04
N ALA A 38 -12.29 0.05 3.25
CA ALA A 38 -12.31 0.22 1.80
C ALA A 38 -13.43 -0.60 1.13
N ALA A 39 -13.65 -1.84 1.58
CA ALA A 39 -14.74 -2.68 1.09
C ALA A 39 -16.15 -2.11 1.40
N LEU A 40 -16.25 -1.25 2.41
CA LEU A 40 -17.48 -0.51 2.74
C LEU A 40 -17.60 0.83 1.98
N GLY A 41 -16.73 1.09 1.00
CA GLY A 41 -16.74 2.29 0.18
C GLY A 41 -16.05 3.51 0.81
N LEU A 42 -15.33 3.34 1.92
CA LEU A 42 -14.57 4.41 2.53
C LEU A 42 -13.23 4.60 1.82
N HIS A 43 -12.79 5.84 1.67
CA HIS A 43 -11.52 6.16 1.02
C HIS A 43 -10.84 7.39 1.64
N GLY A 44 -9.54 7.51 1.44
CA GLY A 44 -8.79 8.71 1.85
C GLY A 44 -9.30 9.98 1.18
N GLY A 45 -9.26 11.11 1.89
CA GLY A 45 -9.78 12.39 1.44
C GLY A 45 -11.31 12.58 1.62
N MET A 46 -12.06 11.52 1.91
CA MET A 46 -13.49 11.61 2.21
C MET A 46 -13.73 12.45 3.47
N PRO A 47 -14.76 13.33 3.49
CA PRO A 47 -15.18 13.99 4.73
C PRO A 47 -15.51 12.97 5.82
N LEU A 48 -15.01 13.15 7.04
CA LEU A 48 -15.26 12.22 8.15
C LEU A 48 -16.76 12.04 8.42
N ALA A 49 -17.54 13.12 8.37
CA ALA A 49 -19.00 13.05 8.54
C ALA A 49 -19.69 12.16 7.49
N GLN A 50 -19.21 12.16 6.24
CA GLN A 50 -19.70 11.27 5.20
C GLN A 50 -19.34 9.82 5.49
N ALA A 51 -18.11 9.56 5.93
CA ALA A 51 -17.68 8.21 6.31
C ALA A 51 -18.51 7.64 7.46
N GLN A 52 -18.81 8.48 8.47
CA GLN A 52 -19.65 8.07 9.62
C GLN A 52 -21.13 7.90 9.24
N ALA A 53 -21.61 8.60 8.22
CA ALA A 53 -22.96 8.39 7.68
C ALA A 53 -23.07 7.07 6.92
N LEU A 54 -22.00 6.66 6.21
CA LEU A 54 -21.94 5.38 5.51
C LEU A 54 -21.80 4.20 6.47
N VAL A 55 -21.02 4.39 7.54
CA VAL A 55 -20.75 3.33 8.53
C VAL A 55 -21.10 3.86 9.93
N PRO A 56 -22.35 3.65 10.40
CA PRO A 56 -22.76 4.06 11.74
C PRO A 56 -21.88 3.44 12.82
N GLY A 57 -21.45 4.26 13.79
CA GLY A 57 -20.58 3.81 14.87
C GLY A 57 -19.08 3.79 14.51
N LEU A 58 -18.70 4.22 13.31
CA LEU A 58 -17.30 4.33 12.91
C LEU A 58 -16.54 5.30 13.82
N ALA A 59 -15.55 4.79 14.56
CA ALA A 59 -14.69 5.56 15.43
C ALA A 59 -13.33 5.77 14.75
N PRO A 60 -12.98 7.00 14.33
CA PRO A 60 -11.69 7.27 13.71
C PRO A 60 -10.59 7.34 14.79
N LEU A 61 -9.40 6.85 14.46
CA LEU A 61 -8.19 7.15 15.22
C LEU A 61 -7.48 8.39 14.65
N PRO A 62 -6.74 9.14 15.46
CA PRO A 62 -5.97 10.26 14.95
C PRO A 62 -4.89 9.77 13.98
N ALA A 63 -4.72 10.46 12.86
CA ALA A 63 -3.59 10.22 11.97
C ALA A 63 -2.29 10.74 12.59
N ASP A 64 -1.20 10.01 12.36
CA ASP A 64 0.15 10.38 12.79
C ASP A 64 1.09 10.25 11.59
N PRO A 65 1.16 11.29 10.73
CA PRO A 65 1.97 11.24 9.50
C PRO A 65 3.46 11.03 9.77
N ASP A 66 3.98 11.55 10.87
CA ASP A 66 5.40 11.42 11.20
C ASP A 66 5.74 9.98 11.59
N ALA A 67 4.91 9.35 12.41
CA ALA A 67 5.06 7.94 12.77
C ALA A 67 4.86 7.03 11.55
N ASP A 68 3.92 7.35 10.65
CA ASP A 68 3.68 6.61 9.42
C ASP A 68 4.87 6.72 8.46
N ALA A 69 5.41 7.92 8.26
CA ALA A 69 6.60 8.13 7.45
C ALA A 69 7.85 7.42 8.05
N ALA A 70 8.00 7.44 9.37
CA ALA A 70 9.07 6.71 10.04
C ALA A 70 8.92 5.19 9.88
N ALA A 71 7.69 4.67 9.94
CA ALA A 71 7.41 3.26 9.70
C ALA A 71 7.71 2.86 8.26
N LEU A 72 7.33 3.71 7.28
CA LEU A 72 7.61 3.46 5.87
C LEU A 72 9.12 3.44 5.57
N ARG A 73 9.89 4.37 6.15
CA ARG A 73 11.36 4.37 6.03
C ARG A 73 11.99 3.10 6.63
N ARG A 74 11.51 2.64 7.80
CA ARG A 74 11.98 1.38 8.40
C ARG A 74 11.65 0.18 7.51
N LEU A 75 10.48 0.18 6.89
CA LEU A 75 10.06 -0.88 5.97
C LEU A 75 10.90 -0.87 4.69
N ALA A 76 11.20 0.31 4.12
CA ALA A 76 12.11 0.43 2.98
C ALA A 76 13.52 -0.09 3.33
N ALA A 77 14.05 0.26 4.49
CA ALA A 77 15.33 -0.30 4.96
C ALA A 77 15.28 -1.83 5.16
N TRP A 78 14.15 -2.36 5.63
CA TRP A 78 13.95 -3.82 5.72
C TRP A 78 13.92 -4.48 4.34
N CYS A 79 13.44 -3.79 3.29
CA CYS A 79 13.42 -4.28 1.92
C CYS A 79 14.81 -4.36 1.26
N LEU A 80 15.88 -3.78 1.84
CA LEU A 80 17.26 -3.90 1.35
C LEU A 80 17.75 -5.35 1.23
N ARG A 81 17.06 -6.31 1.86
CA ARG A 81 17.32 -7.74 1.69
C ARG A 81 16.96 -8.29 0.32
N TYR A 82 16.12 -7.57 -0.43
CA TYR A 82 15.64 -7.96 -1.76
C TYR A 82 16.35 -7.21 -2.88
N ALA A 83 16.71 -5.95 -2.64
CA ALA A 83 17.34 -5.11 -3.64
C ALA A 83 18.25 -4.08 -2.96
N PRO A 84 19.40 -3.75 -3.55
CA PRO A 84 20.36 -2.80 -2.96
C PRO A 84 19.86 -1.36 -2.97
N LEU A 85 18.90 -1.04 -3.85
CA LEU A 85 18.28 0.27 -3.94
C LEU A 85 16.81 0.18 -3.59
N THR A 86 16.44 0.84 -2.50
CA THR A 86 15.05 0.94 -2.03
C THR A 86 14.76 2.38 -1.62
N ALA A 87 13.56 2.85 -1.90
CA ALA A 87 13.11 4.18 -1.50
C ALA A 87 11.63 4.19 -1.13
N PRO A 88 11.21 4.93 -0.10
CA PRO A 88 9.80 5.21 0.12
C PRO A 88 9.18 5.93 -1.07
N ASP A 89 7.93 5.60 -1.38
CA ASP A 89 7.11 6.24 -2.41
C ASP A 89 5.81 6.76 -1.82
N GLY A 90 5.65 8.07 -1.77
CA GLY A 90 4.49 8.69 -1.17
C GLY A 90 4.31 8.30 0.30
N MET A 91 3.09 7.95 0.68
CA MET A 91 2.72 7.66 2.08
C MET A 91 2.65 6.16 2.40
N ASP A 92 2.64 5.29 1.41
CA ASP A 92 2.35 3.86 1.59
C ASP A 92 3.02 2.95 0.55
N GLY A 93 3.85 3.50 -0.35
CA GLY A 93 4.60 2.77 -1.36
C GLY A 93 6.09 2.64 -1.04
N ILE A 94 6.73 1.65 -1.65
CA ILE A 94 8.19 1.47 -1.62
C ILE A 94 8.64 1.04 -3.02
N TRP A 95 9.64 1.73 -3.54
CA TRP A 95 10.38 1.33 -4.72
C TRP A 95 11.50 0.37 -4.35
N LEU A 96 11.62 -0.71 -5.14
CA LEU A 96 12.75 -1.62 -5.09
C LEU A 96 13.31 -1.74 -6.52
N ASP A 97 14.58 -1.44 -6.70
CA ASP A 97 15.25 -1.73 -7.96
C ASP A 97 15.81 -3.16 -7.91
N VAL A 98 15.10 -4.07 -8.54
CA VAL A 98 15.44 -5.51 -8.59
C VAL A 98 16.33 -5.87 -9.77
N THR A 99 16.76 -4.86 -10.56
CA THR A 99 17.64 -5.06 -11.71
C THR A 99 18.90 -5.81 -11.30
N GLY A 100 19.16 -6.92 -11.97
CA GLY A 100 20.35 -7.74 -11.72
C GLY A 100 20.37 -8.54 -10.42
N CYS A 101 19.35 -8.46 -9.54
CA CYS A 101 19.34 -9.20 -8.27
C CYS A 101 18.18 -10.19 -8.11
N ALA A 102 17.16 -10.14 -8.95
CA ALA A 102 16.01 -11.04 -8.86
C ALA A 102 16.39 -12.53 -8.94
N HIS A 103 17.46 -12.88 -9.70
CA HIS A 103 17.96 -14.25 -9.82
C HIS A 103 18.44 -14.83 -8.48
N LEU A 104 18.93 -14.02 -7.55
CA LEU A 104 19.37 -14.43 -6.21
C LEU A 104 18.21 -14.96 -5.36
N HIS A 105 16.98 -14.58 -5.71
CA HIS A 105 15.74 -15.01 -5.07
C HIS A 105 14.99 -16.08 -5.88
N GLY A 106 15.59 -16.55 -6.98
CA GLY A 106 14.99 -17.54 -7.89
C GLY A 106 13.99 -16.92 -8.88
N GLY A 107 14.19 -15.64 -9.22
CA GLY A 107 13.41 -14.87 -10.18
C GLY A 107 12.40 -13.92 -9.52
N GLU A 108 11.90 -12.97 -10.33
CA GLU A 108 11.02 -11.89 -9.87
C GLU A 108 9.75 -12.39 -9.17
N MET A 109 9.08 -13.38 -9.73
CA MET A 109 7.86 -13.92 -9.15
C MET A 109 8.10 -14.56 -7.76
N LYS A 110 9.22 -15.27 -7.58
CA LYS A 110 9.56 -15.85 -6.27
C LYS A 110 9.94 -14.77 -5.27
N LEU A 111 10.70 -13.76 -5.70
CA LEU A 111 11.03 -12.59 -4.89
C LEU A 111 9.78 -11.92 -4.35
N LEU A 112 8.81 -11.60 -5.25
CA LEU A 112 7.57 -10.95 -4.85
C LEU A 112 6.73 -11.82 -3.90
N ARG A 113 6.64 -13.11 -4.15
CA ARG A 113 5.89 -14.03 -3.26
C ARG A 113 6.51 -14.12 -1.87
N ASP A 114 7.85 -14.21 -1.75
CA ASP A 114 8.53 -14.21 -0.45
C ASP A 114 8.33 -12.87 0.26
N LEU A 115 8.45 -11.75 -0.46
CA LEU A 115 8.19 -10.41 0.07
C LEU A 115 6.77 -10.32 0.65
N LEU A 116 5.75 -10.67 -0.13
CA LEU A 116 4.36 -10.62 0.32
C LEU A 116 4.11 -11.54 1.52
N ALA A 117 4.60 -12.78 1.47
CA ALA A 117 4.41 -13.74 2.56
C ALA A 117 4.95 -13.20 3.87
N ARG A 118 6.14 -12.58 3.85
CA ARG A 118 6.75 -11.99 5.05
C ARG A 118 6.02 -10.75 5.55
N LEU A 119 5.53 -9.90 4.66
CA LEU A 119 4.75 -8.72 5.03
C LEU A 119 3.39 -9.11 5.60
N THR A 120 2.70 -10.06 4.97
CA THR A 120 1.44 -10.61 5.47
C THR A 120 1.61 -11.25 6.85
N ALA A 121 2.69 -12.01 7.08
CA ALA A 121 3.01 -12.58 8.40
C ALA A 121 3.25 -11.52 9.47
N GLN A 122 3.59 -10.28 9.07
CA GLN A 122 3.71 -9.12 9.94
C GLN A 122 2.43 -8.28 10.02
N GLY A 123 1.32 -8.72 9.44
CA GLY A 123 0.06 -7.98 9.42
C GLY A 123 0.08 -6.74 8.51
N ILE A 124 0.90 -6.74 7.46
CA ILE A 124 0.95 -5.66 6.47
C ILE A 124 0.30 -6.13 5.18
N ALA A 125 -0.87 -5.57 4.86
CA ALA A 125 -1.51 -5.78 3.57
C ALA A 125 -0.72 -5.09 2.45
N THR A 126 -0.36 -5.85 1.42
CA THR A 126 0.56 -5.35 0.37
C THR A 126 0.19 -5.92 -0.99
N HIS A 127 0.31 -5.09 -2.02
CA HIS A 127 0.37 -5.48 -3.42
C HIS A 127 1.77 -5.16 -3.95
N ALA A 128 2.28 -5.97 -4.86
CA ALA A 128 3.59 -5.75 -5.44
C ALA A 128 3.62 -6.15 -6.93
N ALA A 129 4.29 -5.34 -7.74
CA ALA A 129 4.47 -5.64 -9.15
C ALA A 129 5.90 -5.33 -9.61
N VAL A 130 6.38 -6.09 -10.60
CA VAL A 130 7.60 -5.81 -11.36
C VAL A 130 7.19 -5.51 -12.80
N ALA A 131 7.78 -4.48 -13.39
CA ALA A 131 7.60 -4.10 -14.78
C ALA A 131 8.84 -3.36 -15.30
N ASP A 132 8.95 -3.15 -16.62
CA ASP A 132 10.07 -2.46 -17.27
C ASP A 132 10.22 -1.00 -16.83
N THR A 133 9.13 -0.38 -16.40
CA THR A 133 9.14 1.02 -15.95
C THR A 133 8.54 1.17 -14.57
N PRO A 134 9.05 2.11 -13.75
CA PRO A 134 8.47 2.40 -12.44
C PRO A 134 6.98 2.75 -12.51
N GLY A 135 6.57 3.54 -13.52
CA GLY A 135 5.16 3.91 -13.70
C GLY A 135 4.26 2.72 -13.94
N ALA A 136 4.68 1.76 -14.76
CA ALA A 136 3.93 0.53 -15.00
C ALA A 136 3.86 -0.34 -13.75
N ALA A 137 4.98 -0.56 -13.05
CA ALA A 137 5.00 -1.30 -11.79
C ALA A 137 4.06 -0.68 -10.74
N HIS A 138 4.07 0.66 -10.61
CA HIS A 138 3.18 1.39 -9.72
C HIS A 138 1.71 1.17 -10.07
N ALA A 139 1.34 1.38 -11.34
CA ALA A 139 -0.05 1.25 -11.78
C ALA A 139 -0.58 -0.17 -11.58
N VAL A 140 0.21 -1.19 -11.94
CA VAL A 140 -0.18 -2.59 -11.77
C VAL A 140 -0.27 -2.97 -10.28
N ALA A 141 0.66 -2.53 -9.43
CA ALA A 141 0.59 -2.80 -7.99
C ALA A 141 -0.61 -2.11 -7.32
N ARG A 142 -1.02 -0.93 -7.79
CA ARG A 142 -2.13 -0.15 -7.21
C ARG A 142 -3.51 -0.58 -7.68
N CYS A 143 -3.64 -0.93 -8.94
CA CYS A 143 -4.92 -1.09 -9.60
C CYS A 143 -5.10 -2.45 -10.28
N GLY A 144 -4.06 -3.28 -10.31
CA GLY A 144 -4.17 -4.65 -10.78
C GLY A 144 -4.99 -5.52 -9.82
N GLU A 145 -5.63 -6.54 -10.36
CA GLU A 145 -6.47 -7.47 -9.57
C GLU A 145 -5.62 -8.41 -8.68
N ALA A 146 -4.42 -8.74 -9.12
CA ALA A 146 -3.55 -9.68 -8.42
C ALA A 146 -2.68 -8.97 -7.37
N ALA A 147 -2.57 -9.55 -6.17
CA ALA A 147 -1.68 -9.04 -5.14
C ALA A 147 -0.18 -9.10 -5.54
N VAL A 148 0.17 -10.00 -6.48
CA VAL A 148 1.51 -10.14 -7.05
C VAL A 148 1.41 -10.19 -8.56
N ALA A 149 2.17 -9.35 -9.27
CA ALA A 149 2.24 -9.34 -10.72
C ALA A 149 3.68 -9.14 -11.23
N VAL A 150 4.02 -9.84 -12.30
CA VAL A 150 5.22 -9.59 -13.09
C VAL A 150 4.77 -9.32 -14.52
N VAL A 151 5.02 -8.13 -15.01
CA VAL A 151 4.73 -7.73 -16.40
C VAL A 151 5.93 -8.16 -17.23
N PRO A 152 5.73 -9.03 -18.24
CA PRO A 152 6.82 -9.43 -19.11
C PRO A 152 7.42 -8.23 -19.86
N VAL A 153 8.71 -8.34 -20.20
CA VAL A 153 9.42 -7.32 -20.97
C VAL A 153 8.69 -7.06 -22.29
N GLY A 154 8.41 -5.79 -22.56
CA GLY A 154 7.70 -5.35 -23.77
C GLY A 154 6.17 -5.44 -23.69
N GLU A 155 5.58 -5.97 -22.60
CA GLU A 155 4.12 -6.08 -22.44
C GLU A 155 3.49 -4.96 -21.58
N THR A 156 4.23 -3.89 -21.36
CA THR A 156 3.77 -2.77 -20.53
C THR A 156 2.44 -2.20 -21.02
N GLU A 157 2.27 -1.98 -22.34
CA GLU A 157 1.05 -1.40 -22.89
C GLU A 157 -0.17 -2.30 -22.65
N SER A 158 -0.05 -3.59 -22.93
CA SER A 158 -1.13 -4.57 -22.69
C SER A 158 -1.51 -4.71 -21.22
N ALA A 159 -0.53 -4.60 -20.31
CA ALA A 159 -0.77 -4.65 -18.88
C ALA A 159 -1.45 -3.38 -18.33
N LEU A 160 -1.20 -2.22 -18.95
CA LEU A 160 -1.78 -0.95 -18.53
C LEU A 160 -3.15 -0.66 -19.14
N ALA A 161 -3.42 -1.17 -20.37
CA ALA A 161 -4.64 -0.89 -21.12
C ALA A 161 -5.96 -1.11 -20.33
N PRO A 162 -6.11 -2.15 -19.50
CA PRO A 162 -7.34 -2.37 -18.74
C PRO A 162 -7.44 -1.49 -17.48
N LEU A 163 -6.37 -0.79 -17.06
CA LEU A 163 -6.33 -0.05 -15.80
C LEU A 163 -6.96 1.34 -15.94
N PRO A 164 -7.66 1.83 -14.90
CA PRO A 164 -8.15 3.20 -14.87
C PRO A 164 -7.03 4.22 -15.05
N ILE A 165 -7.27 5.27 -15.84
CA ILE A 165 -6.28 6.31 -16.10
C ILE A 165 -5.77 6.99 -14.81
N ALA A 166 -6.59 7.03 -13.77
CA ALA A 166 -6.22 7.54 -12.44
C ALA A 166 -5.09 6.76 -11.76
N CYS A 167 -4.78 5.55 -12.22
CA CYS A 167 -3.69 4.72 -11.70
C CYS A 167 -2.34 5.04 -12.36
N LEU A 168 -2.36 5.77 -13.48
CA LEU A 168 -1.16 6.15 -14.20
C LEU A 168 -0.56 7.42 -13.59
N ARG A 169 0.76 7.44 -13.50
CA ARG A 169 1.54 8.61 -13.07
C ARG A 169 2.27 9.25 -14.23
#